data_20b18a5441ecbd319b894499d6aedd69
#
_entry.id   20b18a5441ecbd319b894499d6aedd69
#
_cell.length_a   1.000
_cell.length_b   1.000
_cell.length_c   1.000
_cell.angle_alpha   90.00
_cell.angle_beta   90.00
_cell.angle_gamma   90.00
#
_symmetry.space_group_name_H-M   'P 1'
#
loop_
_entity.id
_entity.type
_entity.pdbx_description
1 polymer ?
#
loop_
_entity_poly.entity_id
_entity_poly.type
_entity_poly.pdbx_seq_one_letter_code
_entity_poly.pdbx_strand_id
1 'polypeptide(L)'
;MTPLPAGFLEALRAHDEVLVTSREQGQQGTVPTWFLVEPDGSLYLFTLAFSRKAQRWRSDPWVRLTVPGTRISAEGRVQFVSPAELGDEAAARIVERWAMQGAPTVEGLRRGLRDGMYALVRVRGLPRPSDA
;
A
#
# COMPACT_ATOMS: atom_id res chain seq x y z
N MET A 1 12.11 12.57 -0.73
CA MET A 1 10.96 11.64 -0.55
C MET A 1 10.20 12.04 0.70
N THR A 2 8.88 12.24 0.60
CA THR A 2 8.07 12.65 1.73
C THR A 2 7.52 11.43 2.45
N PRO A 3 7.82 11.22 3.74
CA PRO A 3 7.23 10.11 4.49
C PRO A 3 5.78 10.41 4.84
N LEU A 4 5.02 9.35 5.16
CA LEU A 4 3.70 9.52 5.74
C LEU A 4 3.84 9.99 7.20
N PRO A 5 2.85 10.73 7.73
CA PRO A 5 2.94 11.23 9.10
C PRO A 5 3.09 10.11 10.13
N ALA A 6 3.98 10.29 11.10
CA ALA A 6 4.25 9.28 12.12
C ALA A 6 3.01 8.94 12.95
N GLY A 7 2.19 9.94 13.27
CA GLY A 7 0.97 9.72 14.04
C GLY A 7 -0.05 8.88 13.29
N PHE A 8 -0.15 9.06 11.97
CA PHE A 8 -0.99 8.23 11.12
C PHE A 8 -0.49 6.77 11.13
N LEU A 9 0.81 6.56 10.92
CA LEU A 9 1.38 5.21 10.89
C LEU A 9 1.21 4.50 12.24
N GLU A 10 1.39 5.22 13.34
CA GLU A 10 1.21 4.66 14.68
C GLU A 10 -0.24 4.21 14.90
N ALA A 11 -1.20 5.06 14.55
CA ALA A 11 -2.61 4.72 14.67
C ALA A 11 -2.98 3.51 13.80
N LEU A 12 -2.35 3.40 12.63
CA LEU A 12 -2.64 2.31 11.70
C LEU A 12 -2.14 0.95 12.19
N ARG A 13 -1.09 0.92 13.02
CA ARG A 13 -0.49 -0.34 13.48
C ARG A 13 -1.44 -1.28 14.23
N ALA A 14 -2.52 -0.74 14.80
CA ALA A 14 -3.52 -1.55 15.50
C ALA A 14 -4.50 -2.25 14.58
N HIS A 15 -4.39 -2.06 13.27
CA HIS A 15 -5.34 -2.57 12.29
C HIS A 15 -4.68 -3.52 11.30
N ASP A 16 -5.49 -4.39 10.67
CA ASP A 16 -5.04 -5.32 9.64
C ASP A 16 -5.23 -4.73 8.24
N GLU A 17 -6.16 -3.80 8.11
CA GLU A 17 -6.48 -3.15 6.84
C GLU A 17 -6.50 -1.65 7.01
N VAL A 18 -6.21 -0.95 5.92
CA VAL A 18 -6.35 0.50 5.81
C VAL A 18 -7.41 0.79 4.75
N LEU A 19 -8.22 1.82 4.97
CA LEU A 19 -9.17 2.26 3.97
C LEU A 19 -8.41 3.10 2.93
N VAL A 20 -8.46 2.67 1.69
CA VAL A 20 -7.78 3.36 0.59
C VAL A 20 -8.82 4.00 -0.31
N THR A 21 -8.78 5.32 -0.40
CA THR A 21 -9.55 6.08 -1.36
C THR A 21 -8.67 6.32 -2.58
N SER A 22 -9.16 5.93 -3.73
CA SER A 22 -8.49 6.16 -5.02
C SER A 22 -9.49 6.81 -5.97
N ARG A 23 -9.00 7.28 -7.11
CA ARG A 23 -9.88 7.97 -8.05
C ARG A 23 -9.61 7.51 -9.48
N GLU A 24 -10.66 7.59 -10.28
CA GLU A 24 -10.62 7.26 -11.69
C GLU A 24 -11.58 8.20 -12.40
N GLN A 25 -11.07 8.96 -13.38
CA GLN A 25 -11.88 9.91 -14.14
C GLN A 25 -12.66 10.89 -13.25
N GLY A 26 -12.02 11.35 -12.17
CA GLY A 26 -12.63 12.30 -11.25
C GLY A 26 -13.54 11.70 -10.20
N GLN A 27 -13.85 10.42 -10.28
CA GLN A 27 -14.67 9.73 -9.28
C GLN A 27 -13.80 9.01 -8.27
N GLN A 28 -14.19 9.09 -7.01
CA GLN A 28 -13.47 8.45 -5.90
C GLN A 28 -14.21 7.21 -5.43
N GLY A 29 -13.43 6.24 -4.95
CA GLY A 29 -13.95 5.04 -4.31
C GLY A 29 -13.03 4.62 -3.18
N THR A 30 -13.61 4.13 -2.09
CA THR A 30 -12.86 3.74 -0.89
C THR A 30 -13.07 2.25 -0.61
N VAL A 31 -11.98 1.50 -0.46
CA VAL A 31 -12.02 0.08 -0.16
C VAL A 31 -10.97 -0.28 0.88
N PRO A 32 -11.24 -1.30 1.73
CA PRO A 32 -10.21 -1.80 2.63
C PRO A 32 -9.12 -2.51 1.85
N THR A 33 -7.88 -2.40 2.32
CA THR A 33 -6.71 -2.94 1.63
C THR A 33 -5.70 -3.43 2.65
N TRP A 34 -5.05 -4.55 2.35
CA TRP A 34 -3.96 -5.07 3.16
C TRP A 34 -2.75 -4.15 3.07
N PHE A 35 -2.09 -3.95 4.21
CA PHE A 35 -0.93 -3.07 4.28
C PHE A 35 0.16 -3.66 5.16
N LEU A 36 1.35 -3.11 5.01
CA LEU A 36 2.49 -3.38 5.89
C LEU A 36 3.24 -2.09 6.14
N VAL A 37 3.45 -1.75 7.41
CA VAL A 37 4.32 -0.63 7.81
C VAL A 37 5.70 -1.20 8.13
N GLU A 38 6.71 -0.73 7.41
CA GLU A 38 8.10 -1.13 7.63
C GLU A 38 8.72 -0.35 8.79
N PRO A 39 9.81 -0.88 9.40
CA PRO A 39 10.48 -0.16 10.48
C PRO A 39 10.96 1.25 10.12
N ASP A 40 11.27 1.49 8.84
CA ASP A 40 11.72 2.80 8.37
C ASP A 40 10.57 3.77 8.08
N GLY A 41 9.31 3.34 8.32
CA GLY A 41 8.14 4.15 8.07
C GLY A 41 7.56 4.01 6.67
N SER A 42 8.15 3.20 5.81
CA SER A 42 7.57 2.90 4.50
C SER A 42 6.26 2.13 4.66
N LEU A 43 5.30 2.41 3.80
CA LEU A 43 4.02 1.70 3.79
C LEU A 43 3.86 0.99 2.45
N TYR A 44 3.57 -0.31 2.53
CA TYR A 44 3.23 -1.11 1.36
C TYR A 44 1.74 -1.42 1.37
N LEU A 45 1.13 -1.41 0.19
CA LEU A 45 -0.21 -1.94 -0.04
C LEU A 45 -0.10 -3.14 -0.98
N PHE A 46 -0.89 -4.16 -0.73
CA PHE A 46 -0.84 -5.42 -1.47
C PHE A 46 -2.23 -5.83 -1.92
N THR A 47 -2.36 -6.24 -3.18
CA THR A 47 -3.63 -6.70 -3.73
C THR A 47 -3.37 -7.60 -4.94
N LEU A 48 -4.45 -8.14 -5.52
CA LEU A 48 -4.36 -8.85 -6.78
C LEU A 48 -4.15 -7.84 -7.92
N ALA A 49 -3.31 -8.18 -8.88
CA ALA A 49 -2.93 -7.26 -9.95
C ALA A 49 -4.09 -6.81 -10.83
N PHE A 50 -5.12 -7.65 -10.95
CA PHE A 50 -6.31 -7.35 -11.75
C PHE A 50 -7.46 -6.77 -10.93
N SER A 51 -7.24 -6.44 -9.67
CA SER A 51 -8.27 -5.81 -8.85
C SER A 51 -8.58 -4.40 -9.37
N ARG A 52 -9.80 -3.93 -9.07
CA ARG A 52 -10.21 -2.58 -9.50
C ARG A 52 -9.33 -1.51 -8.87
N LYS A 53 -8.93 -1.69 -7.61
CA LYS A 53 -8.05 -0.72 -6.95
C LYS A 53 -6.68 -0.65 -7.62
N ALA A 54 -6.11 -1.77 -8.05
CA ALA A 54 -4.84 -1.76 -8.77
C ALA A 54 -4.98 -1.03 -10.11
N GLN A 55 -6.09 -1.23 -10.82
CA GLN A 55 -6.38 -0.52 -12.07
C GLN A 55 -6.48 0.98 -11.85
N ARG A 56 -7.16 1.40 -10.77
CA ARG A 56 -7.27 2.82 -10.41
C ARG A 56 -5.90 3.43 -10.12
N TRP A 57 -5.04 2.70 -9.40
CA TRP A 57 -3.69 3.18 -9.08
C TRP A 57 -2.83 3.36 -10.34
N ARG A 58 -3.02 2.51 -11.35
CA ARG A 58 -2.31 2.66 -12.63
C ARG A 58 -2.80 3.88 -13.39
N SER A 59 -4.09 4.15 -13.30
CA SER A 59 -4.71 5.30 -13.98
C SER A 59 -4.36 6.63 -13.30
N ASP A 60 -4.40 6.65 -11.95
CA ASP A 60 -4.10 7.84 -11.16
C ASP A 60 -3.45 7.39 -9.85
N PRO A 61 -2.18 7.71 -9.62
CA PRO A 61 -1.45 7.20 -8.46
C PRO A 61 -1.81 7.86 -7.14
N TRP A 62 -2.69 8.85 -7.13
CA TRP A 62 -3.10 9.50 -5.89
C TRP A 62 -3.94 8.55 -5.02
N VAL A 63 -3.69 8.57 -3.70
CA VAL A 63 -4.50 7.86 -2.71
C VAL A 63 -4.68 8.72 -1.47
N ARG A 64 -5.79 8.49 -0.78
CA ARG A 64 -5.98 8.91 0.59
C ARG A 64 -6.15 7.66 1.45
N LEU A 65 -5.35 7.57 2.48
CA LEU A 65 -5.38 6.44 3.40
C LEU A 65 -6.07 6.90 4.68
N THR A 66 -6.99 6.09 5.19
CA THR A 66 -7.74 6.40 6.41
C THR A 66 -7.66 5.23 7.38
N VAL A 67 -7.36 5.53 8.64
CA VAL A 67 -7.37 4.53 9.71
C VAL A 67 -8.83 4.14 9.98
N PRO A 68 -9.18 2.84 9.88
CA PRO A 68 -10.58 2.42 10.02
C PRO A 68 -11.21 2.89 11.33
N GLY A 69 -12.47 3.35 11.25
CA GLY A 69 -13.21 3.82 12.41
C GLY A 69 -12.80 5.18 12.93
N THR A 70 -11.92 5.89 12.22
CA THR A 70 -11.42 7.21 12.64
C THR A 70 -11.48 8.20 11.48
N ARG A 71 -11.12 9.46 11.78
CA ARG A 71 -10.92 10.48 10.75
C ARG A 71 -9.43 10.73 10.49
N ILE A 72 -8.56 9.90 11.07
CA ILE A 72 -7.12 10.04 10.87
C ILE A 72 -6.80 9.56 9.45
N SER A 73 -6.27 10.45 8.63
CA SER A 73 -5.97 10.13 7.24
C SER A 73 -4.68 10.81 6.79
N ALA A 74 -4.15 10.31 5.68
CA ALA A 74 -2.97 10.87 5.03
C ALA A 74 -3.12 10.70 3.52
N GLU A 75 -2.67 11.68 2.76
CA GLU A 75 -2.64 11.57 1.31
C GLU A 75 -1.26 11.17 0.84
N GLY A 76 -1.22 10.44 -0.26
CA GLY A 76 0.03 9.97 -0.82
C GLY A 76 -0.09 9.61 -2.28
N ARG A 77 1.00 9.12 -2.83
CA ARG A 77 1.08 8.58 -4.19
C ARG A 77 1.62 7.17 -4.12
N VAL A 78 1.05 6.29 -4.91
CA VAL A 78 1.53 4.91 -5.00
C VAL A 78 2.59 4.78 -6.08
N GLN A 79 3.54 3.89 -5.83
CA GLN A 79 4.56 3.51 -6.81
C GLN A 79 4.60 2.00 -6.84
N PHE A 80 4.39 1.41 -8.01
CA PHE A 80 4.44 -0.04 -8.16
C PHE A 80 5.86 -0.53 -7.93
N VAL A 81 5.97 -1.62 -7.18
CA VAL A 81 7.27 -2.23 -6.82
C VAL A 81 7.45 -3.47 -7.68
N SER A 82 8.56 -3.51 -8.43
CA SER A 82 8.90 -4.70 -9.22
C SER A 82 9.56 -5.75 -8.32
N PRO A 83 9.56 -7.04 -8.74
CA PRO A 83 10.24 -8.08 -7.97
C PRO A 83 11.72 -7.77 -7.71
N ALA A 84 12.40 -7.13 -8.67
CA ALA A 84 13.81 -6.80 -8.55
C ALA A 84 14.07 -5.70 -7.51
N GLU A 85 13.10 -4.81 -7.29
CA GLU A 85 13.21 -3.72 -6.32
C GLU A 85 12.90 -4.16 -4.89
N LEU A 86 12.22 -5.31 -4.73
CA LEU A 86 11.79 -5.78 -3.43
C LEU A 86 12.93 -6.51 -2.72
N GLY A 87 13.42 -5.95 -1.62
CA GLY A 87 14.46 -6.55 -0.80
C GLY A 87 13.97 -7.82 -0.10
N ASP A 88 14.91 -8.70 0.26
CA ASP A 88 14.57 -9.96 0.91
C ASP A 88 13.90 -9.78 2.26
N GLU A 89 14.34 -8.79 3.04
CA GLU A 89 13.75 -8.53 4.36
C GLU A 89 12.31 -8.05 4.25
N ALA A 90 12.04 -7.13 3.32
CA ALA A 90 10.69 -6.64 3.10
C ALA A 90 9.80 -7.77 2.58
N ALA A 91 10.30 -8.58 1.65
CA ALA A 91 9.55 -9.72 1.13
C ALA A 91 9.18 -10.71 2.25
N ALA A 92 10.11 -10.99 3.16
CA ALA A 92 9.86 -11.88 4.29
C ALA A 92 8.78 -11.33 5.22
N ARG A 93 8.78 -10.02 5.48
CA ARG A 93 7.77 -9.39 6.33
C ARG A 93 6.38 -9.41 5.68
N ILE A 94 6.32 -9.22 4.37
CA ILE A 94 5.06 -9.28 3.62
C ILE A 94 4.47 -10.69 3.72
N VAL A 95 5.30 -11.70 3.50
CA VAL A 95 4.87 -13.09 3.57
C VAL A 95 4.40 -13.45 4.97
N GLU A 96 5.13 -13.04 6.00
CA GLU A 96 4.75 -13.30 7.38
C GLU A 96 3.38 -12.71 7.71
N ARG A 97 3.12 -11.49 7.25
CA ARG A 97 1.87 -10.80 7.53
C ARG A 97 0.70 -11.33 6.70
N TRP A 98 0.93 -11.68 5.44
CA TRP A 98 -0.15 -12.00 4.50
C TRP A 98 -0.11 -13.45 3.99
N ALA A 99 0.57 -14.35 4.70
CA ALA A 99 0.63 -15.76 4.30
C ALA A 99 -0.76 -16.38 4.10
N MET A 100 -1.72 -15.99 4.92
CA MET A 100 -3.08 -16.50 4.85
C MET A 100 -3.88 -15.93 3.67
N GLN A 101 -3.40 -14.88 3.02
CA GLN A 101 -4.11 -14.20 1.94
C GLN A 101 -3.46 -14.44 0.56
N GLY A 102 -2.69 -15.49 0.41
CA GLY A 102 -2.23 -15.93 -0.90
C GLY A 102 -0.76 -15.72 -1.23
N ALA A 103 0.05 -15.25 -0.30
CA ALA A 103 1.49 -15.13 -0.50
C ALA A 103 2.23 -15.95 0.57
N PRO A 104 2.18 -17.29 0.51
CA PRO A 104 2.68 -18.13 1.62
C PRO A 104 4.20 -18.22 1.70
N THR A 105 4.93 -17.87 0.64
CA THR A 105 6.40 -17.93 0.62
C THR A 105 6.95 -16.73 -0.12
N VAL A 106 8.22 -16.38 0.19
CA VAL A 106 8.91 -15.30 -0.54
C VAL A 106 9.02 -15.64 -2.02
N GLU A 107 9.33 -16.89 -2.34
CA GLU A 107 9.42 -17.34 -3.73
C GLU A 107 8.08 -17.19 -4.43
N GLY A 108 6.98 -17.60 -3.79
CA GLY A 108 5.64 -17.47 -4.32
C GLY A 108 5.25 -16.02 -4.52
N LEU A 109 5.61 -15.14 -3.58
CA LEU A 109 5.36 -13.70 -3.70
C LEU A 109 6.09 -13.13 -4.93
N ARG A 110 7.38 -13.43 -5.08
CA ARG A 110 8.17 -12.93 -6.22
C ARG A 110 7.65 -13.45 -7.54
N ARG A 111 7.25 -14.72 -7.58
CA ARG A 111 6.67 -15.33 -8.79
C ARG A 111 5.35 -14.65 -9.13
N GLY A 112 4.48 -14.43 -8.15
CA GLY A 112 3.20 -13.76 -8.38
C GLY A 112 3.35 -12.33 -8.87
N LEU A 113 4.34 -11.59 -8.36
CA LEU A 113 4.64 -10.24 -8.83
C LEU A 113 5.17 -10.27 -10.26
N ARG A 114 6.08 -11.20 -10.57
CA ARG A 114 6.65 -11.34 -11.90
C ARG A 114 5.61 -11.75 -12.94
N ASP A 115 4.71 -12.64 -12.56
CA ASP A 115 3.71 -13.20 -13.48
C ASP A 115 2.44 -12.35 -13.57
N GLY A 116 2.39 -11.21 -12.87
CA GLY A 116 1.25 -10.32 -12.93
C GLY A 116 0.03 -10.78 -12.15
N MET A 117 0.21 -11.63 -11.15
CA MET A 117 -0.86 -12.09 -10.26
C MET A 117 -1.10 -11.12 -9.12
N TYR A 118 -0.03 -10.55 -8.57
CA TYR A 118 -0.09 -9.63 -7.43
C TYR A 118 0.38 -8.26 -7.84
N ALA A 119 -0.15 -7.24 -7.17
CA ALA A 119 0.32 -5.87 -7.24
C ALA A 119 0.79 -5.45 -5.85
N LEU A 120 2.00 -4.95 -5.78
CA LEU A 120 2.59 -4.40 -4.57
C LEU A 120 2.95 -2.96 -4.87
N VAL A 121 2.50 -2.03 -4.03
CA VAL A 121 2.84 -0.63 -4.18
C VAL A 121 3.40 -0.08 -2.89
N ARG A 122 4.32 0.87 -3.01
CA ARG A 122 4.81 1.68 -1.91
C ARG A 122 4.10 3.01 -1.96
N VAL A 123 3.65 3.49 -0.80
CA VAL A 123 2.99 4.78 -0.70
C VAL A 123 3.97 5.82 -0.17
N ARG A 124 4.06 6.94 -0.87
CA ARG A 124 4.84 8.11 -0.45
C ARG A 124 3.87 9.22 -0.07
N GLY A 125 4.15 9.91 1.03
CA GLY A 125 3.31 11.02 1.46
C GLY A 125 3.39 12.20 0.51
N LEU A 126 2.29 12.94 0.42
CA LEU A 126 2.30 14.22 -0.28
C LEU A 126 2.65 15.33 0.71
N PRO A 127 3.40 16.36 0.26
CA PRO A 127 3.67 17.52 1.11
C PRO A 127 2.37 18.18 1.52
N ARG A 128 2.28 18.60 2.79
CA ARG A 128 1.14 19.43 3.23
C ARG A 128 1.29 20.83 2.66
N PRO A 129 0.18 21.53 2.39
CA PRO A 129 0.27 22.92 1.90
C PRO A 129 1.11 23.83 2.80
N SER A 130 1.10 23.56 4.12
CA SER A 130 1.89 24.33 5.08
C SER A 130 3.38 24.03 5.01
N ASP A 131 3.79 22.99 4.31
CA ASP A 131 5.19 22.59 4.15
C ASP A 131 5.80 23.16 2.87
N ALA A 132 4.99 23.80 2.07
CA ALA A 132 5.40 24.36 0.77
C ALA A 132 6.18 25.66 0.89
#